data_e76a9a8ad5fff0e94e4598aa9e13a3be
#
_entry.id   e76a9a8ad5fff0e94e4598aa9e13a3be
#
_cell.length_a   1.000
_cell.length_b   1.000
_cell.length_c   1.000
_cell.angle_alpha   90.00
_cell.angle_beta   90.00
_cell.angle_gamma   90.00
#
_symmetry.space_group_name_H-M   'P 1'
#
loop_
_entity.id
_entity.type
_entity.pdbx_description
1 polymer ?
#
loop_
_entity_poly.entity_id
_entity_poly.type
_entity_poly.pdbx_seq_one_letter_code
_entity_poly.pdbx_strand_id
1 'polypeptide(L)'
;MAVVNRHHYVPHGLAGSLASRRSRQIGIIIPTIANSIYASCTQAVNRVAQQAGYTVLVGISEFSPEYEAELIRRFLERRVEGLILTGVARAHELYQKMEHNGVRFVITWKYSNDCGWPVVSFDNYKASAMAVEHLIGLGHRRIGLICGRSDLNDRALDRRRSFEDTLRSHGIAPDPELIFERDFEFDEGRDATRRMLRHKLPPTALFIANDIQAVGALIECRESGLSIPADISIVGFDDLPIAQYVNPQLTTVRVPSEEMGRLATETLIAGIRRRAPLKSIELSTSLIVRNSTGPAKNARRRGSKRAQGSGK
;
A
#
# COMPACT_ATOMS: atom_id res chain seq x y z
N MET A 1 -10.74 -38.89 -21.68
CA MET A 1 -10.50 -38.61 -20.25
C MET A 1 -10.09 -39.86 -19.46
N ALA A 2 -10.79 -41.00 -19.54
CA ALA A 2 -10.45 -42.23 -18.76
C ALA A 2 -9.07 -42.85 -19.11
N VAL A 3 -8.58 -42.78 -20.33
CA VAL A 3 -7.28 -43.33 -20.77
C VAL A 3 -6.12 -42.45 -20.29
N VAL A 4 -6.29 -41.12 -20.24
CA VAL A 4 -5.28 -40.16 -19.81
C VAL A 4 -4.98 -40.36 -18.30
N ASN A 5 -6.00 -40.63 -17.49
CA ASN A 5 -5.83 -40.87 -16.05
C ASN A 5 -5.13 -42.21 -15.74
N ARG A 6 -5.20 -43.20 -16.66
CA ARG A 6 -4.59 -44.53 -16.47
C ARG A 6 -3.08 -44.56 -16.71
N HIS A 7 -2.54 -43.58 -17.42
CA HIS A 7 -1.12 -43.53 -17.79
C HIS A 7 -0.34 -42.39 -17.12
N HIS A 8 -0.89 -41.70 -16.13
CA HIS A 8 -0.28 -40.52 -15.48
C HIS A 8 0.24 -39.46 -16.50
N TYR A 9 -0.36 -39.46 -17.69
CA TYR A 9 0.05 -38.54 -18.75
C TYR A 9 -0.47 -37.15 -18.44
N VAL A 10 0.47 -36.22 -18.12
CA VAL A 10 0.20 -34.79 -18.03
C VAL A 10 0.36 -34.24 -19.47
N PRO A 11 -0.72 -33.79 -20.13
CA PRO A 11 -0.59 -33.15 -21.43
C PRO A 11 0.39 -31.99 -21.34
N HIS A 12 1.40 -31.96 -22.22
CA HIS A 12 2.32 -30.82 -22.29
C HIS A 12 1.52 -29.57 -22.62
N GLY A 13 1.34 -28.66 -21.62
CA GLY A 13 0.61 -27.40 -21.76
C GLY A 13 1.15 -26.53 -22.92
N LEU A 14 2.46 -26.66 -23.23
CA LEU A 14 3.10 -25.99 -24.36
C LEU A 14 2.54 -26.45 -25.72
N ALA A 15 2.23 -27.72 -25.90
CA ALA A 15 1.63 -28.24 -27.17
C ALA A 15 0.19 -27.73 -27.34
N GLY A 16 -0.59 -27.69 -26.27
CA GLY A 16 -1.95 -27.15 -26.28
C GLY A 16 -1.97 -25.63 -26.47
N SER A 17 -1.00 -24.90 -25.90
CA SER A 17 -0.87 -23.45 -26.07
C SER A 17 -0.42 -23.03 -27.47
N LEU A 18 0.41 -23.85 -28.14
CA LEU A 18 0.78 -23.67 -29.54
C LEU A 18 -0.43 -23.86 -30.49
N ALA A 19 -1.27 -24.84 -30.21
CA ALA A 19 -2.48 -25.12 -31.03
C ALA A 19 -3.58 -24.08 -30.81
N SER A 20 -3.78 -23.61 -29.54
CA SER A 20 -4.85 -22.67 -29.19
C SER A 20 -4.39 -21.19 -29.23
N ARG A 21 -3.09 -20.90 -29.37
CA ARG A 21 -2.47 -19.58 -29.20
C ARG A 21 -2.80 -18.90 -27.84
N ARG A 22 -3.21 -19.69 -26.83
CA ARG A 22 -3.60 -19.18 -25.51
C ARG A 22 -2.84 -19.90 -24.40
N SER A 23 -2.06 -19.14 -23.63
CA SER A 23 -1.33 -19.70 -22.48
C SER A 23 -2.20 -19.91 -21.26
N ARG A 24 -3.32 -19.17 -21.14
CA ARG A 24 -4.15 -19.05 -19.93
C ARG A 24 -3.34 -18.73 -18.69
N GLN A 25 -2.30 -17.91 -18.86
CA GLN A 25 -1.47 -17.40 -17.79
C GLN A 25 -1.59 -15.88 -17.71
N ILE A 26 -1.66 -15.35 -16.51
CA ILE A 26 -1.50 -13.93 -16.23
C ILE A 26 -0.37 -13.76 -15.22
N GLY A 27 0.35 -12.65 -15.30
CA GLY A 27 1.39 -12.29 -14.35
C GLY A 27 0.92 -11.24 -13.36
N ILE A 28 1.42 -11.30 -12.14
CA ILE A 28 1.38 -10.19 -11.19
C ILE A 28 2.80 -9.88 -10.75
N ILE A 29 3.18 -8.59 -10.75
CA ILE A 29 4.47 -8.13 -10.23
C ILE A 29 4.20 -7.28 -8.99
N ILE A 30 4.74 -7.74 -7.87
CA ILE A 30 4.65 -7.08 -6.57
C ILE A 30 6.05 -6.78 -6.04
N PRO A 31 6.23 -5.75 -5.20
CA PRO A 31 7.56 -5.43 -4.69
C PRO A 31 8.06 -6.45 -3.66
N THR A 32 7.19 -7.02 -2.86
CA THR A 32 7.56 -8.00 -1.81
C THR A 32 6.38 -8.86 -1.39
N ILE A 33 6.64 -10.08 -0.95
CA ILE A 33 5.65 -10.94 -0.27
C ILE A 33 5.74 -10.84 1.25
N ALA A 34 6.79 -10.24 1.79
CA ALA A 34 6.98 -10.11 3.23
C ALA A 34 5.93 -9.20 3.89
N ASN A 35 5.43 -8.21 3.15
CA ASN A 35 4.32 -7.39 3.64
C ASN A 35 2.98 -8.05 3.23
N SER A 36 2.18 -8.43 4.25
CA SER A 36 0.91 -9.15 4.09
C SER A 36 -0.13 -8.40 3.26
N ILE A 37 0.00 -7.08 3.07
CA ILE A 37 -0.92 -6.30 2.24
C ILE A 37 -0.85 -6.74 0.76
N TYR A 38 0.35 -7.02 0.25
CA TYR A 38 0.54 -7.54 -1.11
C TYR A 38 0.08 -9.00 -1.22
N ALA A 39 0.28 -9.80 -0.16
CA ALA A 39 -0.18 -11.18 -0.12
C ALA A 39 -1.71 -11.27 -0.22
N SER A 40 -2.45 -10.43 0.52
CA SER A 40 -3.93 -10.35 0.46
C SER A 40 -4.42 -10.01 -0.94
N CYS A 41 -3.82 -9.01 -1.59
CA CYS A 41 -4.12 -8.64 -2.97
C CYS A 41 -3.84 -9.80 -3.94
N THR A 42 -2.66 -10.42 -3.85
CA THR A 42 -2.24 -11.52 -4.71
C THR A 42 -3.16 -12.74 -4.55
N GLN A 43 -3.62 -13.02 -3.34
CA GLN A 43 -4.57 -14.11 -3.09
C GLN A 43 -5.93 -13.84 -3.75
N ALA A 44 -6.42 -12.60 -3.70
CA ALA A 44 -7.63 -12.20 -4.41
C ALA A 44 -7.48 -12.33 -5.92
N VAL A 45 -6.34 -11.89 -6.47
CA VAL A 45 -5.98 -12.08 -7.89
C VAL A 45 -6.03 -13.56 -8.26
N ASN A 46 -5.37 -14.42 -7.48
CA ASN A 46 -5.31 -15.86 -7.76
C ASN A 46 -6.71 -16.52 -7.73
N ARG A 47 -7.55 -16.14 -6.76
CA ARG A 47 -8.93 -16.67 -6.63
C ARG A 47 -9.75 -16.37 -7.88
N VAL A 48 -9.76 -15.12 -8.34
CA VAL A 48 -10.51 -14.69 -9.53
C VAL A 48 -9.93 -15.31 -10.81
N ALA A 49 -8.61 -15.32 -10.95
CA ALA A 49 -7.93 -15.93 -12.10
C ALA A 49 -8.27 -17.42 -12.23
N GLN A 50 -8.19 -18.17 -11.13
CA GLN A 50 -8.50 -19.60 -11.09
C GLN A 50 -9.95 -19.88 -11.50
N GLN A 51 -10.93 -19.11 -10.97
CA GLN A 51 -12.34 -19.22 -11.36
C GLN A 51 -12.55 -18.98 -12.86
N ALA A 52 -11.74 -18.11 -13.46
CA ALA A 52 -11.77 -17.81 -14.88
C ALA A 52 -10.93 -18.78 -15.74
N GLY A 53 -10.27 -19.78 -15.15
CA GLY A 53 -9.43 -20.78 -15.82
C GLY A 53 -8.04 -20.27 -16.22
N TYR A 54 -7.50 -19.30 -15.43
CA TYR A 54 -6.14 -18.79 -15.59
C TYR A 54 -5.24 -19.23 -14.43
N THR A 55 -3.95 -19.40 -14.74
CA THR A 55 -2.89 -19.57 -13.73
C THR A 55 -2.18 -18.24 -13.51
N VAL A 56 -1.85 -17.92 -12.26
CA VAL A 56 -1.12 -16.70 -11.90
C VAL A 56 0.36 -17.00 -11.74
N LEU A 57 1.21 -16.25 -12.42
CA LEU A 57 2.64 -16.19 -12.22
C LEU A 57 2.95 -14.96 -11.32
N VAL A 58 3.69 -15.16 -10.25
CA VAL A 58 4.07 -14.07 -9.32
C VAL A 58 5.53 -13.71 -9.55
N GLY A 59 5.80 -12.44 -9.83
CA GLY A 59 7.12 -11.84 -9.86
C GLY A 59 7.32 -10.92 -8.66
N ILE A 60 8.50 -10.94 -8.05
CA ILE A 60 8.86 -10.08 -6.92
C ILE A 60 9.96 -9.16 -7.40
N SER A 61 9.71 -7.83 -7.39
CA SER A 61 10.64 -6.83 -7.96
C SER A 61 11.61 -6.23 -6.95
N GLU A 62 11.40 -6.46 -5.65
CA GLU A 62 12.24 -5.92 -4.56
C GLU A 62 12.43 -4.39 -4.63
N PHE A 63 11.41 -3.67 -5.10
CA PHE A 63 11.46 -2.23 -5.36
C PHE A 63 12.52 -1.79 -6.39
N SER A 64 13.13 -2.73 -7.15
CA SER A 64 14.09 -2.43 -8.21
C SER A 64 13.39 -2.25 -9.56
N PRO A 65 13.51 -1.06 -10.21
CA PRO A 65 13.00 -0.84 -11.56
C PRO A 65 13.65 -1.77 -12.60
N GLU A 66 14.94 -2.07 -12.45
CA GLU A 66 15.69 -2.94 -13.35
C GLU A 66 15.18 -4.37 -13.26
N TYR A 67 14.94 -4.84 -12.02
CA TYR A 67 14.45 -6.20 -11.80
C TYR A 67 12.98 -6.33 -12.23
N GLU A 68 12.16 -5.29 -12.04
CA GLU A 68 10.80 -5.24 -12.60
C GLU A 68 10.81 -5.35 -14.13
N ALA A 69 11.69 -4.61 -14.80
CA ALA A 69 11.84 -4.67 -16.25
C ALA A 69 12.23 -6.07 -16.74
N GLU A 70 13.13 -6.74 -16.03
CA GLU A 70 13.51 -8.12 -16.32
C GLU A 70 12.35 -9.10 -16.10
N LEU A 71 11.58 -8.95 -15.04
CA LEU A 71 10.39 -9.77 -14.79
C LEU A 71 9.34 -9.60 -15.89
N ILE A 72 9.09 -8.36 -16.33
CA ILE A 72 8.20 -8.09 -17.47
C ILE A 72 8.70 -8.83 -18.70
N ARG A 73 9.99 -8.74 -19.04
CA ARG A 73 10.58 -9.43 -20.17
C ARG A 73 10.36 -10.96 -20.10
N ARG A 74 10.66 -11.55 -18.95
CA ARG A 74 10.47 -12.99 -18.70
C ARG A 74 9.00 -13.42 -18.82
N PHE A 75 8.07 -12.59 -18.40
CA PHE A 75 6.64 -12.88 -18.53
C PHE A 75 6.16 -12.79 -19.99
N LEU A 76 6.70 -11.84 -20.75
CA LEU A 76 6.44 -11.76 -22.19
C LEU A 76 6.98 -13.02 -22.92
N GLU A 77 8.18 -13.50 -22.60
CA GLU A 77 8.76 -14.74 -23.14
C GLU A 77 7.89 -15.97 -22.82
N ARG A 78 7.27 -16.00 -21.62
CA ARG A 78 6.32 -17.05 -21.21
C ARG A 78 4.93 -16.87 -21.82
N ARG A 79 4.73 -15.84 -22.65
CA ARG A 79 3.47 -15.53 -23.36
C ARG A 79 2.29 -15.38 -22.40
N VAL A 80 2.47 -14.69 -21.26
CA VAL A 80 1.34 -14.34 -20.41
C VAL A 80 0.33 -13.53 -21.23
N GLU A 81 -0.96 -13.74 -21.01
CA GLU A 81 -2.02 -13.03 -21.73
C GLU A 81 -2.30 -11.64 -21.12
N GLY A 82 -1.84 -11.41 -19.89
CA GLY A 82 -1.98 -10.12 -19.22
C GLY A 82 -1.11 -9.99 -17.99
N LEU A 83 -0.93 -8.74 -17.52
CA LEU A 83 -0.11 -8.38 -16.36
C LEU A 83 -0.89 -7.48 -15.40
N ILE A 84 -0.70 -7.70 -14.10
CA ILE A 84 -1.08 -6.79 -13.02
C ILE A 84 0.21 -6.21 -12.45
N LEU A 85 0.32 -4.88 -12.47
CA LEU A 85 1.54 -4.15 -12.15
C LEU A 85 1.33 -3.27 -10.91
N THR A 86 2.39 -3.05 -10.14
CA THR A 86 2.35 -2.24 -8.93
C THR A 86 2.95 -0.85 -9.17
N GLY A 87 2.16 0.23 -8.97
CA GLY A 87 2.60 1.61 -9.18
C GLY A 87 2.75 2.00 -10.65
N VAL A 88 3.08 3.27 -10.91
CA VAL A 88 3.20 3.83 -12.27
C VAL A 88 4.64 4.21 -12.63
N ALA A 89 5.56 4.23 -11.67
CA ALA A 89 6.94 4.69 -11.85
C ALA A 89 7.80 3.66 -12.60
N ARG A 90 7.59 3.52 -13.89
CA ARG A 90 8.43 2.72 -14.79
C ARG A 90 8.66 3.41 -16.11
N ALA A 91 9.69 3.00 -16.83
CA ALA A 91 10.03 3.56 -18.13
C ALA A 91 8.89 3.35 -19.14
N HIS A 92 8.57 4.38 -19.93
CA HIS A 92 7.47 4.36 -20.91
C HIS A 92 7.63 3.24 -21.95
N GLU A 93 8.87 2.92 -22.30
CA GLU A 93 9.22 1.85 -23.24
C GLU A 93 8.73 0.47 -22.78
N LEU A 94 8.62 0.22 -21.46
CA LEU A 94 8.11 -1.04 -20.94
C LEU A 94 6.60 -1.19 -21.21
N TYR A 95 5.84 -0.09 -21.11
CA TYR A 95 4.42 -0.08 -21.46
C TYR A 95 4.24 -0.35 -22.96
N GLN A 96 4.98 0.36 -23.81
CA GLN A 96 4.96 0.17 -25.25
C GLN A 96 5.34 -1.27 -25.64
N LYS A 97 6.33 -1.85 -24.95
CA LYS A 97 6.76 -3.24 -25.18
C LYS A 97 5.65 -4.24 -24.87
N MET A 98 4.90 -4.04 -23.79
CA MET A 98 3.75 -4.89 -23.45
C MET A 98 2.65 -4.76 -24.52
N GLU A 99 2.31 -3.55 -24.94
CA GLU A 99 1.30 -3.30 -25.98
C GLU A 99 1.70 -3.91 -27.34
N HIS A 100 2.96 -3.71 -27.76
CA HIS A 100 3.48 -4.27 -29.00
C HIS A 100 3.40 -5.80 -29.03
N ASN A 101 3.58 -6.44 -27.86
CA ASN A 101 3.42 -7.90 -27.73
C ASN A 101 1.96 -8.33 -27.51
N GLY A 102 0.99 -7.41 -27.57
CA GLY A 102 -0.43 -7.69 -27.39
C GLY A 102 -0.82 -8.10 -25.98
N VAL A 103 0.03 -7.84 -24.99
CA VAL A 103 -0.20 -8.17 -23.58
C VAL A 103 -0.97 -7.02 -22.91
N ARG A 104 -2.15 -7.35 -22.42
CA ARG A 104 -2.98 -6.43 -21.65
C ARG A 104 -2.41 -6.26 -20.23
N PHE A 105 -2.55 -5.07 -19.65
CA PHE A 105 -2.13 -4.87 -18.27
C PHE A 105 -3.07 -3.91 -17.53
N VAL A 106 -3.07 -4.03 -16.20
CA VAL A 106 -3.77 -3.17 -15.25
C VAL A 106 -2.78 -2.78 -14.16
N ILE A 107 -2.78 -1.50 -13.79
CA ILE A 107 -1.94 -0.95 -12.72
C ILE A 107 -2.73 -0.95 -11.41
N THR A 108 -2.06 -1.28 -10.32
CA THR A 108 -2.61 -1.28 -8.96
C THR A 108 -1.75 -0.45 -8.01
N TRP A 109 -2.23 -0.18 -6.80
CA TRP A 109 -1.53 0.50 -5.69
C TRP A 109 -1.28 2.00 -5.86
N LYS A 110 -1.44 2.58 -7.02
CA LYS A 110 -1.39 4.02 -7.22
C LYS A 110 -2.46 4.44 -8.20
N TYR A 111 -3.43 5.21 -7.76
CA TYR A 111 -4.41 5.81 -8.64
C TYR A 111 -3.81 7.07 -9.29
N SER A 112 -3.98 7.22 -10.58
CA SER A 112 -3.60 8.39 -11.35
C SER A 112 -4.48 8.48 -12.60
N ASN A 113 -5.14 9.61 -12.78
CA ASN A 113 -5.92 9.88 -13.99
C ASN A 113 -5.03 10.22 -15.20
N ASP A 114 -3.80 10.71 -14.93
CA ASP A 114 -2.92 11.30 -15.95
C ASP A 114 -1.87 10.30 -16.47
N CYS A 115 -1.85 9.06 -15.96
CA CYS A 115 -0.85 8.09 -16.41
C CYS A 115 -1.11 7.50 -17.80
N GLY A 116 -2.29 7.72 -18.38
CA GLY A 116 -2.68 7.21 -19.71
C GLY A 116 -2.96 5.70 -19.78
N TRP A 117 -2.86 4.98 -18.66
CA TRP A 117 -3.00 3.52 -18.57
C TRP A 117 -4.16 3.11 -17.64
N PRO A 118 -4.74 1.91 -17.82
CA PRO A 118 -5.82 1.44 -16.96
C PRO A 118 -5.32 1.17 -15.52
N VAL A 119 -5.96 1.81 -14.56
CA VAL A 119 -5.64 1.72 -13.14
C VAL A 119 -6.83 1.23 -12.35
N VAL A 120 -6.63 0.23 -11.49
CA VAL A 120 -7.59 -0.16 -10.45
C VAL A 120 -6.88 0.01 -9.11
N SER A 121 -7.15 1.11 -8.42
CA SER A 121 -6.42 1.46 -7.20
C SER A 121 -7.12 2.57 -6.42
N PHE A 122 -6.53 2.94 -5.29
CA PHE A 122 -6.91 4.07 -4.45
C PHE A 122 -5.88 5.20 -4.55
N ASP A 123 -6.29 6.40 -4.15
CA ASP A 123 -5.46 7.59 -4.11
C ASP A 123 -4.66 7.64 -2.80
N ASN A 124 -3.34 7.40 -2.88
CA ASN A 124 -2.43 7.41 -1.72
C ASN A 124 -2.31 8.79 -1.08
N TYR A 125 -2.42 9.85 -1.87
CA TYR A 125 -2.36 11.22 -1.37
C TYR A 125 -3.59 11.54 -0.51
N LYS A 126 -4.80 11.30 -1.02
CA LYS A 126 -6.05 11.50 -0.27
C LYS A 126 -6.11 10.61 0.98
N ALA A 127 -5.69 9.35 0.85
CA ALA A 127 -5.66 8.40 1.94
C ALA A 127 -4.75 8.86 3.09
N SER A 128 -3.57 9.42 2.77
CA SER A 128 -2.64 9.92 3.76
C SER A 128 -3.11 11.21 4.42
N ALA A 129 -3.76 12.10 3.65
CA ALA A 129 -4.35 13.34 4.19
C ALA A 129 -5.32 13.02 5.34
N MET A 130 -6.18 12.00 5.20
CA MET A 130 -7.11 11.58 6.26
C MET A 130 -6.41 11.25 7.59
N ALA A 131 -5.27 10.58 7.54
CA ALA A 131 -4.49 10.24 8.73
C ALA A 131 -3.90 11.48 9.41
N VAL A 132 -3.34 12.39 8.61
CA VAL A 132 -2.71 13.62 9.11
C VAL A 132 -3.78 14.59 9.64
N GLU A 133 -4.88 14.77 8.93
CA GLU A 133 -6.02 15.59 9.36
C GLU A 133 -6.63 15.09 10.66
N HIS A 134 -6.73 13.78 10.86
CA HIS A 134 -7.16 13.19 12.12
C HIS A 134 -6.26 13.61 13.29
N LEU A 135 -4.94 13.54 13.14
CA LEU A 135 -4.00 13.97 14.18
C LEU A 135 -4.09 15.48 14.44
N ILE A 136 -4.22 16.28 13.38
CA ILE A 136 -4.39 17.75 13.49
C ILE A 136 -5.71 18.07 14.19
N GLY A 137 -6.80 17.37 13.89
CA GLY A 137 -8.11 17.49 14.53
C GLY A 137 -8.08 17.18 16.03
N LEU A 138 -7.21 16.26 16.46
CA LEU A 138 -6.92 15.96 17.88
C LEU A 138 -6.04 17.02 18.57
N GLY A 139 -5.65 18.06 17.85
CA GLY A 139 -4.86 19.20 18.38
C GLY A 139 -3.36 19.03 18.31
N HIS A 140 -2.86 17.97 17.65
CA HIS A 140 -1.42 17.81 17.43
C HIS A 140 -0.92 18.87 16.43
N ARG A 141 0.25 19.44 16.71
CA ARG A 141 0.91 20.44 15.86
C ARG A 141 2.36 20.08 15.56
N ARG A 142 2.93 19.14 16.30
CA ARG A 142 4.26 18.60 16.07
C ARG A 142 4.12 17.12 15.82
N ILE A 143 4.13 16.76 14.52
CA ILE A 143 3.83 15.44 14.03
C ILE A 143 5.05 14.93 13.26
N GLY A 144 5.50 13.70 13.54
CA GLY A 144 6.55 13.03 12.81
C GLY A 144 5.98 12.11 11.71
N LEU A 145 6.79 11.85 10.70
CA LEU A 145 6.50 10.90 9.61
C LEU A 145 7.54 9.79 9.57
N ILE A 146 7.08 8.55 9.49
CA ILE A 146 7.88 7.40 9.05
C ILE A 146 7.21 6.83 7.81
N CYS A 147 7.95 6.73 6.70
CA CYS A 147 7.42 6.19 5.44
C CYS A 147 8.47 5.35 4.71
N GLY A 148 8.04 4.67 3.64
CA GLY A 148 8.95 3.98 2.73
C GLY A 148 9.83 4.95 1.95
N ARG A 149 10.88 4.43 1.32
CA ARG A 149 11.79 5.21 0.48
C ARG A 149 11.04 5.79 -0.72
N SER A 150 11.01 7.11 -0.82
CA SER A 150 10.23 7.82 -1.84
C SER A 150 10.91 7.86 -3.21
N ASP A 151 12.22 7.64 -3.27
CA ASP A 151 13.01 7.55 -4.50
C ASP A 151 12.74 6.26 -5.29
N LEU A 152 12.34 5.19 -4.61
CA LEU A 152 12.08 3.88 -5.20
C LEU A 152 10.57 3.52 -5.27
N ASN A 153 9.72 4.35 -4.67
CA ASN A 153 8.32 4.01 -4.47
C ASN A 153 7.40 5.23 -4.61
N ASP A 154 6.74 5.34 -5.76
CA ASP A 154 5.83 6.43 -6.09
C ASP A 154 4.65 6.58 -5.10
N ARG A 155 4.25 5.51 -4.42
CA ARG A 155 3.21 5.50 -3.39
C ARG A 155 3.72 6.10 -2.08
N ALA A 156 4.95 5.77 -1.70
CA ALA A 156 5.62 6.39 -0.57
C ALA A 156 5.82 7.90 -0.79
N LEU A 157 6.20 8.28 -2.01
CA LEU A 157 6.31 9.69 -2.42
C LEU A 157 4.98 10.43 -2.26
N ASP A 158 3.86 9.86 -2.70
CA ASP A 158 2.53 10.48 -2.54
C ASP A 158 2.17 10.64 -1.06
N ARG A 159 2.44 9.63 -0.23
CA ARG A 159 2.16 9.68 1.22
C ARG A 159 2.99 10.75 1.92
N ARG A 160 4.27 10.87 1.56
CA ARG A 160 5.16 11.92 2.07
C ARG A 160 4.69 13.31 1.64
N ARG A 161 4.41 13.51 0.34
CA ARG A 161 3.91 14.80 -0.18
C ARG A 161 2.62 15.20 0.50
N SER A 162 1.67 14.28 0.62
CA SER A 162 0.41 14.50 1.31
C SER A 162 0.61 14.93 2.76
N PHE A 163 1.51 14.26 3.50
CA PHE A 163 1.85 14.65 4.87
C PHE A 163 2.35 16.10 4.95
N GLU A 164 3.33 16.44 4.12
CA GLU A 164 3.92 17.79 4.13
C GLU A 164 2.89 18.85 3.73
N ASP A 165 2.11 18.61 2.67
CA ASP A 165 1.13 19.57 2.16
C ASP A 165 -0.07 19.73 3.11
N THR A 166 -0.53 18.64 3.74
CA THR A 166 -1.60 18.71 4.74
C THR A 166 -1.16 19.51 5.97
N LEU A 167 0.07 19.36 6.44
CA LEU A 167 0.59 20.20 7.52
C LEU A 167 0.62 21.67 7.10
N ARG A 168 1.18 21.98 5.92
CA ARG A 168 1.27 23.37 5.41
C ARG A 168 -0.10 24.02 5.25
N SER A 169 -1.09 23.30 4.74
CA SER A 169 -2.46 23.82 4.58
C SER A 169 -3.14 24.19 5.91
N HIS A 170 -2.69 23.57 7.02
CA HIS A 170 -3.14 23.89 8.36
C HIS A 170 -2.19 24.87 9.13
N GLY A 171 -1.29 25.53 8.41
CA GLY A 171 -0.35 26.49 9.00
C GLY A 171 0.73 25.86 9.89
N ILE A 172 1.03 24.58 9.67
CA ILE A 172 2.06 23.83 10.40
C ILE A 172 3.24 23.62 9.46
N ALA A 173 4.42 24.13 9.81
CA ALA A 173 5.64 23.84 9.07
C ALA A 173 6.09 22.39 9.32
N PRO A 174 6.25 21.56 8.29
CA PRO A 174 6.89 20.25 8.45
C PRO A 174 8.32 20.41 8.96
N ASP A 175 8.70 19.59 9.92
CA ASP A 175 10.07 19.57 10.44
C ASP A 175 10.85 18.44 9.74
N PRO A 176 11.88 18.75 8.91
CA PRO A 176 12.63 17.72 8.20
C PRO A 176 13.34 16.72 9.12
N GLU A 177 13.68 17.11 10.35
CA GLU A 177 14.31 16.23 11.34
C GLU A 177 13.33 15.19 11.91
N LEU A 178 12.04 15.34 11.66
CA LEU A 178 10.97 14.40 12.04
C LEU A 178 10.41 13.61 10.85
N ILE A 179 11.08 13.60 9.69
CA ILE A 179 10.71 12.83 8.52
C ILE A 179 11.76 11.77 8.28
N PHE A 180 11.36 10.50 8.38
CA PHE A 180 12.24 9.35 8.19
C PHE A 180 11.73 8.45 7.08
N GLU A 181 12.55 8.24 6.07
CA GLU A 181 12.34 7.23 5.03
C GLU A 181 13.10 5.97 5.40
N ARG A 182 12.40 4.82 5.50
CA ARG A 182 12.92 3.54 5.98
C ARG A 182 12.31 2.38 5.21
N ASP A 183 12.95 1.25 5.24
CA ASP A 183 12.38 0.02 4.72
C ASP A 183 11.20 -0.46 5.60
N PHE A 184 10.30 -1.26 5.01
CA PHE A 184 9.04 -1.64 5.64
C PHE A 184 9.22 -2.78 6.64
N GLU A 185 10.03 -2.55 7.69
CA GLU A 185 10.36 -3.52 8.73
C GLU A 185 10.05 -2.97 10.13
N PHE A 186 9.83 -3.88 11.09
CA PHE A 186 9.54 -3.50 12.49
C PHE A 186 10.70 -2.71 13.11
N ASP A 187 11.94 -3.19 12.92
CA ASP A 187 13.11 -2.57 13.53
C ASP A 187 13.43 -1.20 12.93
N GLU A 188 13.12 -0.98 11.67
CA GLU A 188 13.23 0.33 11.02
C GLU A 188 12.22 1.34 11.61
N GLY A 189 10.99 0.88 11.90
CA GLY A 189 10.01 1.66 12.63
C GLY A 189 10.45 2.01 14.04
N ARG A 190 11.09 1.06 14.75
CA ARG A 190 11.66 1.26 16.09
C ARG A 190 12.79 2.29 16.07
N ASP A 191 13.77 2.12 15.18
CA ASP A 191 14.94 3.01 15.10
C ASP A 191 14.52 4.45 14.77
N ALA A 192 13.66 4.66 13.77
CA ALA A 192 13.17 5.96 13.42
C ALA A 192 12.43 6.63 14.60
N THR A 193 11.57 5.88 15.29
CA THR A 193 10.85 6.38 16.48
C THR A 193 11.82 6.76 17.59
N ARG A 194 12.81 5.92 17.90
CA ARG A 194 13.84 6.20 18.92
C ARG A 194 14.60 7.49 18.62
N ARG A 195 14.94 7.75 17.37
CA ARG A 195 15.60 9.00 16.95
C ARG A 195 14.71 10.20 17.13
N MET A 196 13.43 10.11 16.75
CA MET A 196 12.46 11.18 16.95
C MET A 196 12.24 11.50 18.43
N LEU A 197 12.19 10.50 19.30
CA LEU A 197 12.01 10.67 20.74
C LEU A 197 13.22 11.36 21.42
N ARG A 198 14.41 11.23 20.86
CA ARG A 198 15.64 11.89 21.32
C ARG A 198 15.80 13.33 20.83
N HIS A 199 14.92 13.79 19.95
CA HIS A 199 14.94 15.16 19.47
C HIS A 199 14.72 16.14 20.64
N LYS A 200 15.32 17.35 20.60
CA LYS A 200 15.16 18.39 21.67
C LYS A 200 13.69 18.74 21.91
N LEU A 201 12.90 18.75 20.86
CA LEU A 201 11.45 18.91 20.89
C LEU A 201 10.83 17.69 20.20
N PRO A 202 10.53 16.60 20.92
CA PRO A 202 9.99 15.39 20.31
C PRO A 202 8.57 15.62 19.76
N PRO A 203 8.12 14.83 18.78
CA PRO A 203 6.76 14.92 18.25
C PRO A 203 5.74 14.46 19.31
N THR A 204 4.52 14.98 19.22
CA THR A 204 3.39 14.56 20.06
C THR A 204 2.52 13.52 19.36
N ALA A 205 2.71 13.33 18.06
CA ALA A 205 2.06 12.29 17.26
C ALA A 205 2.96 11.85 16.13
N LEU A 206 2.74 10.61 15.65
CA LEU A 206 3.40 10.01 14.51
C LEU A 206 2.36 9.58 13.50
N PHE A 207 2.56 9.97 12.24
CA PHE A 207 1.98 9.30 11.10
C PHE A 207 3.01 8.32 10.54
N ILE A 208 2.66 7.04 10.53
CA ILE A 208 3.53 5.97 10.05
C ILE A 208 2.84 5.34 8.86
N ALA A 209 3.41 5.56 7.69
CA ALA A 209 2.78 5.25 6.42
C ALA A 209 2.80 3.74 6.05
N ASN A 210 2.90 2.87 7.08
CA ASN A 210 2.77 1.42 6.98
C ASN A 210 2.59 0.81 8.39
N ASP A 211 1.70 -0.14 8.54
CA ASP A 211 1.37 -0.75 9.85
C ASP A 211 2.52 -1.59 10.43
N ILE A 212 3.39 -2.19 9.59
CA ILE A 212 4.57 -2.93 10.08
C ILE A 212 5.50 -2.01 10.86
N GLN A 213 5.86 -0.87 10.27
CA GLN A 213 6.67 0.16 10.94
C GLN A 213 5.92 0.75 12.15
N ALA A 214 4.58 0.91 12.06
CA ALA A 214 3.76 1.44 13.16
C ALA A 214 3.77 0.51 14.38
N VAL A 215 3.74 -0.80 14.19
CA VAL A 215 3.89 -1.77 15.28
C VAL A 215 5.28 -1.65 15.91
N GLY A 216 6.34 -1.48 15.12
CA GLY A 216 7.67 -1.18 15.62
C GLY A 216 7.70 0.08 16.49
N ALA A 217 7.04 1.15 16.05
CA ALA A 217 6.94 2.40 16.80
C ALA A 217 6.16 2.23 18.12
N LEU A 218 5.06 1.46 18.12
CA LEU A 218 4.31 1.13 19.34
C LEU A 218 5.21 0.45 20.38
N ILE A 219 6.03 -0.52 19.94
CA ILE A 219 6.97 -1.24 20.81
C ILE A 219 8.01 -0.25 21.39
N GLU A 220 8.65 0.56 20.53
CA GLU A 220 9.68 1.50 20.96
C GLU A 220 9.16 2.54 21.93
N CYS A 221 7.97 3.12 21.70
CA CYS A 221 7.36 4.07 22.62
C CYS A 221 7.14 3.45 24.01
N ARG A 222 6.64 2.21 24.07
CA ARG A 222 6.41 1.48 25.31
C ARG A 222 7.71 1.18 26.06
N GLU A 223 8.73 0.73 25.35
CA GLU A 223 10.07 0.46 25.95
C GLU A 223 10.73 1.74 26.43
N SER A 224 10.40 2.88 25.80
CA SER A 224 10.82 4.23 26.25
C SER A 224 9.98 4.79 27.40
N GLY A 225 9.06 4.01 27.97
CA GLY A 225 8.20 4.41 29.09
C GLY A 225 7.07 5.36 28.74
N LEU A 226 6.73 5.52 27.44
CA LEU A 226 5.65 6.39 26.98
C LEU A 226 4.31 5.64 26.95
N SER A 227 3.26 6.32 27.41
CA SER A 227 1.87 5.87 27.31
C SER A 227 1.26 6.32 26.00
N ILE A 228 0.72 5.37 25.22
CA ILE A 228 -0.01 5.64 23.99
C ILE A 228 -1.50 5.46 24.27
N PRO A 229 -2.35 6.43 23.97
CA PRO A 229 -2.10 7.71 23.30
C PRO A 229 -1.82 8.90 24.25
N ALA A 230 -1.63 8.67 25.55
CA ALA A 230 -1.59 9.76 26.54
C ALA A 230 -0.38 10.70 26.36
N ASP A 231 0.78 10.16 25.99
CA ASP A 231 2.02 10.90 25.76
C ASP A 231 2.27 11.17 24.29
N ILE A 232 1.98 10.20 23.43
CA ILE A 232 2.17 10.26 22.00
C ILE A 232 1.06 9.49 21.27
N SER A 233 0.50 10.07 20.22
CA SER A 233 -0.47 9.42 19.35
C SER A 233 0.23 8.77 18.16
N ILE A 234 -0.26 7.60 17.71
CA ILE A 234 0.28 6.90 16.55
C ILE A 234 -0.86 6.53 15.61
N VAL A 235 -0.71 6.89 14.34
CA VAL A 235 -1.60 6.50 13.25
C VAL A 235 -0.78 5.70 12.23
N GLY A 236 -1.32 4.55 11.79
CA GLY A 236 -0.75 3.67 10.79
C GLY A 236 -1.38 3.82 9.41
N PHE A 237 -1.06 2.89 8.52
CA PHE A 237 -1.57 2.81 7.16
C PHE A 237 -1.53 1.35 6.69
N ASP A 238 -2.59 0.85 6.08
CA ASP A 238 -2.88 -0.44 5.45
C ASP A 238 -4.05 -1.19 6.13
N ASP A 239 -4.29 -1.02 7.43
CA ASP A 239 -5.21 -1.79 8.29
C ASP A 239 -4.92 -3.30 8.23
N LEU A 240 -3.65 -3.64 8.43
CA LEU A 240 -3.23 -5.05 8.52
C LEU A 240 -3.92 -5.75 9.71
N PRO A 241 -4.17 -7.07 9.65
CA PRO A 241 -4.80 -7.81 10.76
C PRO A 241 -4.15 -7.55 12.12
N ILE A 242 -2.82 -7.40 12.17
CA ILE A 242 -2.06 -7.11 13.40
C ILE A 242 -2.51 -5.83 14.10
N ALA A 243 -3.04 -4.84 13.35
CA ALA A 243 -3.47 -3.55 13.91
C ALA A 243 -4.55 -3.69 15.00
N GLN A 244 -5.34 -4.78 14.96
CA GLN A 244 -6.40 -5.08 15.92
C GLN A 244 -5.91 -5.82 17.17
N TYR A 245 -4.72 -6.43 17.09
CA TYR A 245 -4.21 -7.32 18.15
C TYR A 245 -3.06 -6.70 18.96
N VAL A 246 -2.50 -5.58 18.49
CA VAL A 246 -1.52 -4.82 19.28
C VAL A 246 -2.21 -4.04 20.41
N ASN A 247 -1.45 -3.68 21.45
CA ASN A 247 -1.95 -2.89 22.57
C ASN A 247 -1.10 -1.60 22.72
N PRO A 248 -1.71 -0.40 22.57
CA PRO A 248 -3.12 -0.17 22.19
C PRO A 248 -3.40 -0.60 20.74
N GLN A 249 -4.68 -0.92 20.43
CA GLN A 249 -5.09 -1.20 19.06
C GLN A 249 -4.79 0.00 18.16
N LEU A 250 -4.21 -0.26 16.98
CA LEU A 250 -3.69 0.77 16.08
C LEU A 250 -4.80 1.43 15.26
N THR A 251 -4.95 2.75 15.40
CA THR A 251 -5.66 3.60 14.45
C THR A 251 -4.90 3.61 13.14
N THR A 252 -5.56 3.33 12.01
CA THR A 252 -4.87 3.15 10.73
C THR A 252 -5.79 3.44 9.56
N VAL A 253 -5.23 3.75 8.39
CA VAL A 253 -5.99 3.89 7.16
C VAL A 253 -6.18 2.52 6.53
N ARG A 254 -7.45 2.12 6.34
CA ARG A 254 -7.80 0.90 5.63
C ARG A 254 -7.70 1.11 4.13
N VAL A 255 -6.90 0.27 3.47
CA VAL A 255 -6.82 0.18 2.03
C VAL A 255 -7.52 -1.08 1.51
N PRO A 256 -8.25 -1.01 0.39
CA PRO A 256 -9.09 -2.09 -0.11
C PRO A 256 -8.28 -3.12 -0.93
N SER A 257 -7.25 -3.74 -0.34
CA SER A 257 -6.29 -4.59 -1.05
C SER A 257 -6.91 -5.82 -1.73
N GLU A 258 -7.85 -6.51 -1.05
CA GLU A 258 -8.56 -7.65 -1.63
C GLU A 258 -9.49 -7.22 -2.77
N GLU A 259 -10.25 -6.15 -2.58
CA GLU A 259 -11.15 -5.62 -3.60
C GLU A 259 -10.36 -5.13 -4.82
N MET A 260 -9.22 -4.47 -4.60
CA MET A 260 -8.32 -4.04 -5.66
C MET A 260 -7.82 -5.24 -6.48
N GLY A 261 -7.34 -6.29 -5.83
CA GLY A 261 -6.89 -7.52 -6.51
C GLY A 261 -8.01 -8.18 -7.30
N ARG A 262 -9.21 -8.26 -6.73
CA ARG A 262 -10.41 -8.80 -7.40
C ARG A 262 -10.76 -8.00 -8.66
N LEU A 263 -10.98 -6.70 -8.50
CA LEU A 263 -11.41 -5.83 -9.61
C LEU A 263 -10.34 -5.68 -10.69
N ALA A 264 -9.06 -5.59 -10.32
CA ALA A 264 -7.97 -5.56 -11.29
C ALA A 264 -7.96 -6.81 -12.15
N THR A 265 -8.16 -8.00 -11.54
CA THR A 265 -8.19 -9.26 -12.26
C THR A 265 -9.42 -9.41 -13.15
N GLU A 266 -10.60 -9.06 -12.65
CA GLU A 266 -11.84 -9.06 -13.43
C GLU A 266 -11.73 -8.14 -14.64
N THR A 267 -11.20 -6.91 -14.44
CA THR A 267 -10.97 -5.92 -15.50
C THR A 267 -9.98 -6.48 -16.53
N LEU A 268 -8.85 -7.02 -16.10
CA LEU A 268 -7.84 -7.60 -16.99
C LEU A 268 -8.40 -8.73 -17.84
N ILE A 269 -9.06 -9.71 -17.20
CA ILE A 269 -9.61 -10.89 -17.90
C ILE A 269 -10.73 -10.50 -18.85
N ALA A 270 -11.59 -9.54 -18.48
CA ALA A 270 -12.60 -9.00 -19.38
C ALA A 270 -11.97 -8.35 -20.62
N GLY A 271 -10.90 -7.57 -20.43
CA GLY A 271 -10.15 -6.97 -21.54
C GLY A 271 -9.48 -8.00 -22.45
N ILE A 272 -8.88 -9.06 -21.88
CA ILE A 272 -8.28 -10.17 -22.64
C ILE A 272 -9.34 -10.88 -23.50
N ARG A 273 -10.51 -11.19 -22.91
CA ARG A 273 -11.58 -11.94 -23.59
C ARG A 273 -12.31 -11.13 -24.64
N ARG A 274 -12.66 -9.88 -24.32
CA ARG A 274 -13.49 -9.03 -25.18
C ARG A 274 -12.68 -8.13 -26.10
N ARG A 275 -11.38 -8.04 -25.94
CA ARG A 275 -10.49 -7.07 -26.61
C ARG A 275 -10.97 -5.61 -26.46
N ALA A 276 -11.77 -5.34 -25.43
CA ALA A 276 -12.30 -4.02 -25.12
C ALA A 276 -11.27 -3.16 -24.38
N PRO A 277 -11.38 -1.81 -24.43
CA PRO A 277 -10.59 -0.93 -23.58
C PRO A 277 -10.81 -1.24 -22.10
N LEU A 278 -9.72 -1.20 -21.34
CA LEU A 278 -9.76 -1.36 -19.88
C LEU A 278 -10.14 -0.02 -19.24
N LYS A 279 -11.00 -0.04 -18.23
CA LYS A 279 -11.43 1.16 -17.50
C LYS A 279 -10.65 1.29 -16.19
N SER A 280 -10.26 2.52 -15.87
CA SER A 280 -9.73 2.82 -14.54
C SER A 280 -10.85 2.85 -13.49
N ILE A 281 -10.53 2.40 -12.28
CA ILE A 281 -11.45 2.35 -11.14
C ILE A 281 -10.71 2.93 -9.92
N GLU A 282 -11.23 4.02 -9.37
CA GLU A 282 -10.78 4.57 -8.10
C GLU A 282 -11.54 3.88 -6.95
N LEU A 283 -10.80 3.36 -5.99
CA LEU A 283 -11.33 2.67 -4.81
C LEU A 283 -11.29 3.59 -3.60
N SER A 284 -12.28 3.45 -2.74
CA SER A 284 -12.36 4.24 -1.51
C SER A 284 -11.46 3.66 -0.42
N THR A 285 -10.88 4.56 0.38
CA THR A 285 -10.16 4.25 1.61
C THR A 285 -10.91 4.82 2.82
N SER A 286 -10.61 4.37 4.03
CA SER A 286 -11.24 4.87 5.25
C SER A 286 -10.26 4.85 6.43
N LEU A 287 -10.39 5.83 7.32
CA LEU A 287 -9.66 5.82 8.58
C LEU A 287 -10.41 4.95 9.60
N ILE A 288 -9.72 3.98 10.16
CA ILE A 288 -10.22 3.11 11.23
C ILE A 288 -9.65 3.61 12.54
N VAL A 289 -10.47 4.37 13.27
CA VAL A 289 -10.07 4.92 14.57
C VAL A 289 -10.15 3.84 15.64
N ARG A 290 -9.04 3.64 16.37
CA ARG A 290 -8.92 2.72 17.51
C ARG A 290 -8.32 3.45 18.73
N ASN A 291 -7.43 2.79 19.47
CA ASN A 291 -6.97 3.26 20.78
C ASN A 291 -5.59 3.94 20.77
N SER A 292 -4.89 3.96 19.62
CA SER A 292 -3.52 4.51 19.54
C SER A 292 -3.47 6.02 19.31
N THR A 293 -4.62 6.68 19.16
CA THR A 293 -4.70 8.15 18.99
C THR A 293 -5.60 8.79 20.04
N GLY A 294 -5.29 10.00 20.48
CA GLY A 294 -6.05 10.77 21.46
C GLY A 294 -5.68 12.25 21.41
N PRO A 295 -6.39 13.12 22.17
CA PRO A 295 -6.14 14.54 22.18
C PRO A 295 -4.72 14.90 22.62
N ALA A 296 -4.09 15.88 21.97
CA ALA A 296 -2.80 16.40 22.34
C ALA A 296 -2.78 16.95 23.78
N LYS A 297 -1.68 16.78 24.53
CA LYS A 297 -1.57 17.19 25.94
C LYS A 297 -1.98 18.66 26.17
N ASN A 298 -1.67 19.58 25.27
CA ASN A 298 -2.02 20.98 25.36
C ASN A 298 -3.51 21.25 25.07
N ALA A 299 -4.18 20.41 24.31
CA ALA A 299 -5.63 20.50 24.07
C ALA A 299 -6.42 20.12 25.34
N ARG A 300 -5.94 19.14 26.11
CA ARG A 300 -6.55 18.75 27.40
C ARG A 300 -6.58 19.88 28.41
N ARG A 301 -5.51 20.70 28.50
CA ARG A 301 -5.45 21.87 29.43
C ARG A 301 -6.44 22.98 29.03
N ARG A 302 -6.76 23.17 27.77
CA ARG A 302 -7.76 24.17 27.31
C ARG A 302 -9.21 23.69 27.53
N GLY A 303 -9.49 22.41 27.43
CA GLY A 303 -10.81 21.81 27.70
C GLY A 303 -11.16 21.87 29.20
N SER A 304 -10.22 21.57 30.09
CA SER A 304 -10.45 21.63 31.54
C SER A 304 -10.68 23.05 32.06
N LYS A 305 -10.05 24.08 31.47
CA LYS A 305 -10.30 25.50 31.83
C LYS A 305 -11.67 26.00 31.34
N ARG A 306 -12.22 25.50 30.23
CA ARG A 306 -13.57 25.87 29.79
C ARG A 306 -14.66 25.24 30.64
N ALA A 307 -14.45 24.01 31.13
CA ALA A 307 -15.43 23.32 31.99
C ALA A 307 -15.51 23.94 33.41
N GLN A 308 -14.44 24.60 33.90
CA GLN A 308 -14.45 25.28 35.19
C GLN A 308 -14.91 26.76 35.11
N GLY A 309 -15.05 27.34 33.91
CA GLY A 309 -15.47 28.72 33.70
C GLY A 309 -16.97 28.94 33.45
N SER A 310 -17.76 27.85 33.30
CA SER A 310 -19.20 27.96 33.07
C SER A 310 -20.08 27.73 34.32
N GLY A 311 -19.48 27.77 35.51
CA GLY A 311 -20.17 27.63 36.79
C GLY A 311 -19.95 28.87 37.66
N LYS A 312 -20.35 30.07 37.18
CA LYS A 312 -20.58 31.26 38.06
C LYS A 312 -21.79 32.01 37.52
#